data_41ad60ce3ae8b7f7e7d3534f6d12b494
#
_entry.id   41ad60ce3ae8b7f7e7d3534f6d12b494
#
_cell.length_a   1.000
_cell.length_b   1.000
_cell.length_c   1.000
_cell.angle_alpha   90.00
_cell.angle_beta   90.00
_cell.angle_gamma   90.00
#
_symmetry.space_group_name_H-M   'P 1'
#
loop_
_entity.id
_entity.type
_entity.pdbx_description
1 polymer ?
#
loop_
_entity_poly.entity_id
_entity_poly.type
_entity_poly.pdbx_seq_one_letter_code
_entity_poly.pdbx_strand_id
1 'polypeptide(L)'
;MSFIKITEQNSLYNDLERKSVRDLLEDINTEDQKVALAVRETIPKIEELVLQIVPRMKQGGRIFYLGAGTSGRLGVLDASEIPPTFGMPSTLIVGLIAGGDTALRNPVENAEDDEERGWQELLEHRVNTKDTVIGIAASGTTPYVIGALRKAREQGILTASISSNPDSPMAMEADVAIEMIVGPEFVTGSSRMKSGTGQKMILNMISTSVMIRLGRVKGNRMVNMQLTNQKLIDRGTRMVAEELNLPYNQSRHLLLMYGSVLEAVEAYRKA
;
A
#
# COMPACT_ATOMS: atom_id res chain seq x y z
N MET A 1 -17.36 -1.65 -25.30
CA MET A 1 -17.24 -3.12 -25.08
C MET A 1 -17.39 -3.36 -23.59
N SER A 2 -18.13 -4.38 -23.16
CA SER A 2 -18.17 -4.75 -21.74
C SER A 2 -16.83 -5.41 -21.39
N PHE A 3 -16.10 -4.88 -20.40
CA PHE A 3 -14.87 -5.49 -19.92
C PHE A 3 -15.20 -6.78 -19.14
N ILE A 4 -14.23 -7.68 -19.03
CA ILE A 4 -14.42 -8.99 -18.39
C ILE A 4 -14.23 -8.81 -16.87
N LYS A 5 -15.31 -9.04 -16.11
CA LYS A 5 -15.27 -9.05 -14.63
C LYS A 5 -14.84 -10.44 -14.11
N ILE A 6 -13.55 -10.70 -14.07
CA ILE A 6 -13.00 -11.97 -13.56
C ILE A 6 -13.34 -12.15 -12.08
N THR A 7 -13.35 -11.08 -11.31
CA THR A 7 -13.70 -11.10 -9.87
C THR A 7 -15.13 -11.56 -9.59
N GLU A 8 -16.03 -11.49 -10.59
CA GLU A 8 -17.43 -11.91 -10.49
C GLU A 8 -17.68 -13.29 -11.12
N GLN A 9 -16.65 -13.91 -11.69
CA GLN A 9 -16.79 -15.26 -12.24
C GLN A 9 -17.03 -16.28 -11.12
N ASN A 10 -17.76 -17.33 -11.46
CA ASN A 10 -18.02 -18.42 -10.53
C ASN A 10 -16.71 -19.05 -10.02
N SER A 11 -16.70 -19.39 -8.75
CA SER A 11 -15.61 -20.16 -8.14
C SER A 11 -15.34 -21.45 -8.93
N LEU A 12 -14.09 -21.89 -8.91
CA LEU A 12 -13.67 -23.19 -9.45
C LEU A 12 -14.07 -24.36 -8.52
N TYR A 13 -14.60 -24.06 -7.35
CA TYR A 13 -14.97 -25.01 -6.31
C TYR A 13 -16.50 -24.96 -6.08
N ASN A 14 -17.09 -26.13 -5.87
CA ASN A 14 -18.52 -26.29 -5.61
C ASN A 14 -18.76 -27.01 -4.30
N ASP A 15 -20.00 -26.98 -3.81
CA ASP A 15 -20.47 -27.67 -2.61
C ASP A 15 -19.58 -27.40 -1.36
N LEU A 16 -19.14 -26.14 -1.20
CA LEU A 16 -18.20 -25.72 -0.14
C LEU A 16 -18.73 -26.07 1.25
N GLU A 17 -20.04 -25.95 1.47
CA GLU A 17 -20.70 -26.25 2.74
C GLU A 17 -20.66 -27.75 3.13
N ARG A 18 -20.32 -28.63 2.16
CA ARG A 18 -20.21 -30.08 2.39
C ARG A 18 -18.77 -30.55 2.58
N LYS A 19 -17.80 -29.68 2.30
CA LYS A 19 -16.38 -30.03 2.44
C LYS A 19 -15.97 -30.13 3.89
N SER A 20 -15.01 -31.00 4.19
CA SER A 20 -14.36 -30.98 5.50
C SER A 20 -13.59 -29.67 5.70
N VAL A 21 -13.36 -29.28 6.96
CA VAL A 21 -12.54 -28.10 7.26
C VAL A 21 -11.14 -28.22 6.66
N ARG A 22 -10.56 -29.43 6.66
CA ARG A 22 -9.25 -29.69 6.06
C ARG A 22 -9.27 -29.40 4.56
N ASP A 23 -10.25 -29.92 3.82
CA ASP A 23 -10.34 -29.72 2.38
C ASP A 23 -10.55 -28.22 2.06
N LEU A 24 -11.37 -27.50 2.83
CA LEU A 24 -11.55 -26.06 2.66
C LEU A 24 -10.22 -25.30 2.83
N LEU A 25 -9.42 -25.64 3.84
CA LEU A 25 -8.14 -24.98 4.09
C LEU A 25 -7.10 -25.30 3.01
N GLU A 26 -7.05 -26.55 2.53
CA GLU A 26 -6.14 -26.96 1.46
C GLU A 26 -6.50 -26.31 0.12
N ASP A 27 -7.79 -26.21 -0.20
CA ASP A 27 -8.29 -25.55 -1.40
C ASP A 27 -8.03 -24.04 -1.38
N ILE A 28 -8.30 -23.36 -0.26
CA ILE A 28 -8.00 -21.94 -0.07
C ILE A 28 -6.50 -21.70 -0.24
N ASN A 29 -5.65 -22.50 0.40
CA ASN A 29 -4.21 -22.38 0.29
C ASN A 29 -3.73 -22.59 -1.15
N THR A 30 -4.33 -23.54 -1.89
CA THR A 30 -4.03 -23.78 -3.31
C THR A 30 -4.35 -22.57 -4.17
N GLU A 31 -5.47 -21.89 -3.90
CA GLU A 31 -5.80 -20.63 -4.59
C GLU A 31 -4.84 -19.49 -4.20
N ASP A 32 -4.52 -19.37 -2.92
CA ASP A 32 -3.64 -18.29 -2.42
C ASP A 32 -2.22 -18.35 -3.00
N GLN A 33 -1.70 -19.56 -3.28
CA GLN A 33 -0.39 -19.74 -3.92
C GLN A 33 -0.31 -19.07 -5.30
N LYS A 34 -1.41 -18.87 -5.99
CA LYS A 34 -1.47 -18.20 -7.30
C LYS A 34 -1.24 -16.69 -7.21
N VAL A 35 -1.51 -16.09 -6.05
CA VAL A 35 -1.49 -14.64 -5.89
C VAL A 35 -0.10 -14.06 -6.12
N ALA A 36 0.93 -14.65 -5.52
CA ALA A 36 2.30 -14.16 -5.69
C ALA A 36 2.77 -14.21 -7.14
N LEU A 37 2.33 -15.23 -7.90
CA LEU A 37 2.64 -15.34 -9.32
C LEU A 37 1.92 -14.26 -10.13
N ALA A 38 0.64 -14.00 -9.85
CA ALA A 38 -0.11 -12.93 -10.51
C ALA A 38 0.50 -11.54 -10.19
N VAL A 39 0.93 -11.31 -8.97
CA VAL A 39 1.63 -10.07 -8.58
C VAL A 39 2.96 -9.94 -9.33
N ARG A 40 3.71 -11.02 -9.54
CA ARG A 40 4.96 -11.01 -10.30
C ARG A 40 4.78 -10.42 -11.70
N GLU A 41 3.70 -10.74 -12.38
CA GLU A 41 3.41 -10.24 -13.73
C GLU A 41 3.18 -8.71 -13.74
N THR A 42 2.84 -8.12 -12.61
CA THR A 42 2.62 -6.67 -12.49
C THR A 42 3.91 -5.86 -12.21
N ILE A 43 5.04 -6.53 -11.94
CA ILE A 43 6.31 -5.87 -11.58
C ILE A 43 6.71 -4.76 -12.58
N PRO A 44 6.62 -4.92 -13.91
CA PRO A 44 6.99 -3.85 -14.84
C PRO A 44 6.16 -2.57 -14.65
N LYS A 45 4.86 -2.71 -14.33
CA LYS A 45 3.99 -1.56 -14.06
C LYS A 45 4.26 -0.93 -12.70
N ILE A 46 4.59 -1.74 -11.70
CA ILE A 46 5.01 -1.24 -10.38
C ILE A 46 6.33 -0.45 -10.52
N GLU A 47 7.29 -0.96 -11.28
CA GLU A 47 8.56 -0.28 -11.56
C GLU A 47 8.31 1.07 -12.25
N GLU A 48 7.53 1.10 -13.32
CA GLU A 48 7.13 2.31 -14.04
C GLU A 48 6.56 3.36 -13.07
N LEU A 49 5.67 2.96 -12.18
CA LEU A 49 5.05 3.82 -11.18
C LEU A 49 6.07 4.35 -10.17
N VAL A 50 6.89 3.47 -9.58
CA VAL A 50 7.90 3.84 -8.57
C VAL A 50 8.92 4.82 -9.14
N LEU A 51 9.35 4.62 -10.38
CA LEU A 51 10.27 5.54 -11.07
C LEU A 51 9.69 6.94 -11.26
N GLN A 52 8.37 7.08 -11.36
CA GLN A 52 7.68 8.36 -11.45
C GLN A 52 7.39 8.99 -10.08
N ILE A 53 7.11 8.18 -9.05
CA ILE A 53 6.83 8.64 -7.68
C ILE A 53 8.08 9.25 -7.03
N VAL A 54 9.22 8.56 -7.09
CA VAL A 54 10.44 8.95 -6.35
C VAL A 54 10.90 10.38 -6.64
N PRO A 55 10.99 10.83 -7.90
CA PRO A 55 11.35 12.24 -8.20
C PRO A 55 10.35 13.25 -7.64
N ARG A 56 9.05 12.96 -7.69
CA ARG A 56 7.98 13.80 -7.15
C ARG A 56 8.09 13.93 -5.63
N MET A 57 8.29 12.83 -4.93
CA MET A 57 8.46 12.84 -3.48
C MET A 57 9.73 13.59 -3.02
N LYS A 58 10.82 13.50 -3.78
CA LYS A 58 12.03 14.32 -3.53
C LYS A 58 11.78 15.83 -3.67
N GLN A 59 10.74 16.23 -4.41
CA GLN A 59 10.30 17.62 -4.57
C GLN A 59 9.20 18.02 -3.57
N GLY A 60 8.92 17.17 -2.56
CA GLY A 60 7.92 17.42 -1.53
C GLY A 60 6.52 16.88 -1.87
N GLY A 61 6.40 16.02 -2.89
CA GLY A 61 5.16 15.31 -3.20
C GLY A 61 4.85 14.19 -2.22
N ARG A 62 3.61 13.69 -2.26
CA ARG A 62 3.04 12.68 -1.37
C ARG A 62 2.37 11.58 -2.18
N ILE A 63 2.04 10.47 -1.52
CA ILE A 63 1.19 9.42 -2.09
C ILE A 63 -0.16 9.45 -1.39
N PHE A 64 -1.24 9.37 -2.15
CA PHE A 64 -2.60 9.16 -1.67
C PHE A 64 -3.12 7.82 -2.17
N TYR A 65 -3.48 6.93 -1.26
CA TYR A 65 -4.22 5.71 -1.54
C TYR A 65 -5.70 5.98 -1.39
N LEU A 66 -6.52 5.60 -2.37
CA LEU A 66 -7.97 5.68 -2.30
C LEU A 66 -8.60 4.32 -2.58
N GLY A 67 -9.54 3.92 -1.75
CA GLY A 67 -10.27 2.68 -1.94
C GLY A 67 -11.54 2.60 -1.11
N ALA A 68 -12.36 1.58 -1.36
CA ALA A 68 -13.52 1.25 -0.56
C ALA A 68 -13.36 -0.13 0.09
N GLY A 69 -14.07 -0.39 1.16
CA GLY A 69 -14.09 -1.70 1.83
C GLY A 69 -12.70 -2.24 2.14
N THR A 70 -12.40 -3.47 1.71
CA THR A 70 -11.09 -4.12 1.91
C THR A 70 -9.96 -3.33 1.28
N SER A 71 -10.14 -2.83 0.06
CA SER A 71 -9.10 -2.09 -0.67
C SER A 71 -8.73 -0.79 0.04
N GLY A 72 -9.72 -0.03 0.54
CA GLY A 72 -9.47 1.17 1.33
C GLY A 72 -8.76 0.87 2.66
N ARG A 73 -9.16 -0.21 3.36
CA ARG A 73 -8.48 -0.65 4.60
C ARG A 73 -7.03 -1.00 4.36
N LEU A 74 -6.70 -1.65 3.24
CA LEU A 74 -5.33 -2.00 2.89
C LEU A 74 -4.48 -0.76 2.58
N GLY A 75 -5.05 0.25 1.92
CA GLY A 75 -4.39 1.54 1.69
C GLY A 75 -4.07 2.25 3.00
N VAL A 76 -5.04 2.31 3.93
CA VAL A 76 -4.83 2.89 5.27
C VAL A 76 -3.81 2.09 6.07
N LEU A 77 -3.86 0.75 6.01
CA LEU A 77 -2.90 -0.13 6.69
C LEU A 77 -1.47 0.18 6.22
N ASP A 78 -1.21 0.15 4.91
CA ASP A 78 0.13 0.39 4.38
C ASP A 78 0.64 1.80 4.74
N ALA A 79 -0.21 2.83 4.62
CA ALA A 79 0.12 4.20 4.99
C ALA A 79 0.47 4.33 6.49
N SER A 80 -0.25 3.64 7.38
CA SER A 80 -0.05 3.68 8.83
C SER A 80 1.28 3.08 9.29
N GLU A 81 1.87 2.18 8.52
CA GLU A 81 3.15 1.53 8.83
C GLU A 81 4.38 2.37 8.43
N ILE A 82 4.20 3.42 7.65
CA ILE A 82 5.31 4.26 7.16
C ILE A 82 6.01 5.04 8.28
N PRO A 83 5.29 5.72 9.20
CA PRO A 83 5.92 6.45 10.28
C PRO A 83 6.75 5.57 11.22
N PRO A 84 6.23 4.46 11.78
CA PRO A 84 7.01 3.64 12.71
C PRO A 84 8.18 2.92 12.03
N THR A 85 8.05 2.57 10.75
CA THR A 85 9.05 1.78 10.01
C THR A 85 10.18 2.66 9.47
N PHE A 86 9.84 3.78 8.85
CA PHE A 86 10.79 4.61 8.10
C PHE A 86 11.03 6.00 8.70
N GLY A 87 10.36 6.34 9.81
CA GLY A 87 10.52 7.63 10.49
C GLY A 87 9.98 8.81 9.68
N MET A 88 9.06 8.56 8.77
CA MET A 88 8.47 9.61 7.93
C MET A 88 7.18 10.17 8.56
N PRO A 89 6.81 11.43 8.25
CA PRO A 89 5.53 11.97 8.70
C PRO A 89 4.35 11.16 8.17
N SER A 90 3.28 11.01 8.96
CA SER A 90 2.04 10.35 8.56
C SER A 90 1.33 11.03 7.38
N THR A 91 1.71 12.27 7.07
CA THR A 91 1.21 13.04 5.93
C THR A 91 1.89 12.70 4.61
N LEU A 92 2.96 11.88 4.61
CA LEU A 92 3.74 11.58 3.41
C LEU A 92 3.05 10.52 2.52
N ILE A 93 2.47 9.50 3.14
CA ILE A 93 1.59 8.53 2.49
C ILE A 93 0.28 8.53 3.27
N VAL A 94 -0.81 8.82 2.59
CA VAL A 94 -2.14 9.02 3.18
C VAL A 94 -3.09 7.97 2.60
N GLY A 95 -3.76 7.22 3.45
CA GLY A 95 -4.83 6.29 3.04
C GLY A 95 -6.20 6.94 3.23
N LEU A 96 -6.99 7.02 2.16
CA LEU A 96 -8.37 7.47 2.17
C LEU A 96 -9.30 6.29 1.88
N ILE A 97 -10.38 6.19 2.64
CA ILE A 97 -11.37 5.11 2.51
C ILE A 97 -12.77 5.70 2.38
N ALA A 98 -13.54 5.23 1.41
CA ALA A 98 -14.93 5.62 1.26
C ALA A 98 -15.71 5.39 2.57
N GLY A 99 -16.36 6.43 3.09
CA GLY A 99 -17.01 6.44 4.40
C GLY A 99 -16.11 6.83 5.58
N GLY A 100 -14.84 7.23 5.31
CA GLY A 100 -13.92 7.76 6.31
C GLY A 100 -13.51 6.74 7.39
N ASP A 101 -13.04 7.23 8.54
CA ASP A 101 -12.53 6.38 9.62
C ASP A 101 -13.57 5.38 10.18
N THR A 102 -14.84 5.68 10.09
CA THR A 102 -15.90 4.74 10.48
C THR A 102 -15.83 3.46 9.64
N ALA A 103 -15.54 3.58 8.34
CA ALA A 103 -15.46 2.46 7.40
C ALA A 103 -14.27 1.52 7.66
N LEU A 104 -13.30 1.92 8.47
CA LEU A 104 -12.19 1.03 8.88
C LEU A 104 -12.69 -0.15 9.70
N ARG A 105 -13.72 0.07 10.55
CA ARG A 105 -14.24 -0.93 11.49
C ARG A 105 -15.62 -1.43 11.12
N ASN A 106 -16.49 -0.53 10.63
CA ASN A 106 -17.88 -0.82 10.32
C ASN A 106 -18.12 -0.52 8.82
N PRO A 107 -18.92 -1.34 8.11
CA PRO A 107 -19.32 -1.00 6.75
C PRO A 107 -20.14 0.30 6.76
N VAL A 108 -19.88 1.16 5.79
CA VAL A 108 -20.67 2.37 5.52
C VAL A 108 -21.31 2.17 4.17
N GLU A 109 -22.63 1.98 4.15
CA GLU A 109 -23.36 1.69 2.92
C GLU A 109 -23.36 2.90 1.99
N ASN A 110 -23.37 2.64 0.68
CA ASN A 110 -23.40 3.62 -0.41
C ASN A 110 -22.20 4.60 -0.45
N ALA A 111 -21.25 4.53 0.47
CA ALA A 111 -20.10 5.44 0.48
C ALA A 111 -19.18 5.25 -0.75
N GLU A 112 -19.14 4.05 -1.32
CA GLU A 112 -18.35 3.72 -2.51
C GLU A 112 -18.99 4.19 -3.83
N ASP A 113 -20.29 4.53 -3.80
CA ASP A 113 -21.06 4.96 -4.96
C ASP A 113 -20.96 6.48 -5.22
N ASP A 114 -20.43 7.25 -4.27
CA ASP A 114 -20.25 8.70 -4.39
C ASP A 114 -18.99 9.02 -5.22
N GLU A 115 -19.19 9.33 -6.50
CA GLU A 115 -18.12 9.62 -7.46
C GLU A 115 -17.36 10.92 -7.15
N GLU A 116 -17.97 11.88 -6.49
CA GLU A 116 -17.34 13.18 -6.19
C GLU A 116 -16.56 13.18 -4.86
N ARG A 117 -16.94 12.33 -3.91
CA ARG A 117 -16.41 12.36 -2.55
C ARG A 117 -14.90 12.13 -2.49
N GLY A 118 -14.37 11.19 -3.27
CA GLY A 118 -12.94 10.89 -3.27
C GLY A 118 -12.08 12.08 -3.70
N TRP A 119 -12.55 12.84 -4.69
CA TRP A 119 -11.90 14.08 -5.10
C TRP A 119 -11.99 15.18 -4.04
N GLN A 120 -13.13 15.34 -3.39
CA GLN A 120 -13.32 16.32 -2.31
C GLN A 120 -12.35 16.05 -1.15
N GLU A 121 -12.16 14.79 -0.76
CA GLU A 121 -11.19 14.41 0.28
C GLU A 121 -9.75 14.73 -0.13
N LEU A 122 -9.38 14.50 -1.38
CA LEU A 122 -8.08 14.93 -1.89
C LEU A 122 -7.88 16.45 -1.81
N LEU A 123 -8.91 17.24 -2.11
CA LEU A 123 -8.87 18.70 -1.97
C LEU A 123 -8.74 19.15 -0.51
N GLU A 124 -9.42 18.49 0.43
CA GLU A 124 -9.26 18.72 1.88
C GLU A 124 -7.79 18.54 2.30
N HIS A 125 -7.08 17.59 1.70
CA HIS A 125 -5.65 17.37 1.86
C HIS A 125 -4.75 18.28 1.02
N ARG A 126 -5.33 19.24 0.25
CA ARG A 126 -4.59 20.16 -0.63
C ARG A 126 -3.68 19.42 -1.59
N VAL A 127 -4.22 18.41 -2.26
CA VAL A 127 -3.49 17.66 -3.30
C VAL A 127 -2.98 18.58 -4.40
N ASN A 128 -1.81 18.30 -4.94
CA ASN A 128 -1.17 19.11 -5.99
C ASN A 128 -0.38 18.26 -7.00
N THR A 129 0.14 18.87 -8.06
CA THR A 129 0.80 18.20 -9.18
C THR A 129 2.09 17.45 -8.83
N LYS A 130 2.65 17.63 -7.64
CA LYS A 130 3.80 16.83 -7.15
C LYS A 130 3.34 15.53 -6.50
N ASP A 131 2.08 15.44 -6.11
CA ASP A 131 1.52 14.27 -5.46
C ASP A 131 1.23 13.14 -6.47
N THR A 132 0.98 11.96 -5.94
CA THR A 132 0.53 10.79 -6.70
C THR A 132 -0.73 10.24 -6.05
N VAL A 133 -1.74 9.94 -6.86
CA VAL A 133 -3.00 9.33 -6.42
C VAL A 133 -3.07 7.89 -6.94
N ILE A 134 -3.22 6.93 -6.04
CA ILE A 134 -3.30 5.50 -6.35
C ILE A 134 -4.66 4.97 -5.93
N GLY A 135 -5.50 4.69 -6.91
CA GLY A 135 -6.82 4.08 -6.71
C GLY A 135 -6.73 2.56 -6.56
N ILE A 136 -7.45 2.02 -5.60
CA ILE A 136 -7.42 0.58 -5.26
C ILE A 136 -8.84 0.05 -5.25
N ALA A 137 -9.19 -0.83 -6.19
CA ALA A 137 -10.46 -1.53 -6.22
C ALA A 137 -10.31 -2.88 -6.95
N ALA A 138 -10.64 -3.99 -6.30
CA ALA A 138 -10.54 -5.31 -6.92
C ALA A 138 -11.37 -5.41 -8.20
N SER A 139 -12.61 -4.90 -8.19
CA SER A 139 -13.49 -4.85 -9.35
C SER A 139 -13.01 -3.90 -10.45
N GLY A 140 -12.30 -2.83 -10.07
CA GLY A 140 -11.96 -1.73 -10.97
C GLY A 140 -13.14 -0.86 -11.39
N THR A 141 -14.29 -0.92 -10.66
CA THR A 141 -15.53 -0.22 -11.01
C THR A 141 -16.08 0.70 -9.93
N THR A 142 -15.36 0.90 -8.84
CA THR A 142 -15.81 1.69 -7.69
C THR A 142 -15.90 3.18 -8.02
N PRO A 143 -17.10 3.80 -8.03
CA PRO A 143 -17.30 5.19 -8.45
C PRO A 143 -16.45 6.18 -7.66
N TYR A 144 -16.39 6.07 -6.33
CA TYR A 144 -15.55 6.88 -5.45
C TYR A 144 -14.09 6.97 -5.94
N VAL A 145 -13.52 5.85 -6.41
CA VAL A 145 -12.13 5.78 -6.89
C VAL A 145 -12.01 6.34 -8.30
N ILE A 146 -12.94 5.97 -9.20
CA ILE A 146 -12.94 6.40 -10.59
C ILE A 146 -13.02 7.92 -10.69
N GLY A 147 -13.97 8.55 -9.98
CA GLY A 147 -14.13 9.98 -9.97
C GLY A 147 -12.90 10.72 -9.47
N ALA A 148 -12.29 10.23 -8.39
CA ALA A 148 -11.07 10.81 -7.85
C ALA A 148 -9.89 10.71 -8.83
N LEU A 149 -9.68 9.55 -9.49
CA LEU A 149 -8.61 9.38 -10.48
C LEU A 149 -8.81 10.28 -11.69
N ARG A 150 -10.04 10.32 -12.24
CA ARG A 150 -10.38 11.20 -13.37
C ARG A 150 -10.05 12.66 -13.08
N LYS A 151 -10.53 13.17 -11.94
CA LYS A 151 -10.29 14.56 -11.52
C LYS A 151 -8.81 14.84 -11.25
N ALA A 152 -8.09 13.94 -10.58
CA ALA A 152 -6.67 14.07 -10.33
C ALA A 152 -5.88 14.16 -11.65
N ARG A 153 -6.17 13.29 -12.61
CA ARG A 153 -5.53 13.27 -13.93
C ARG A 153 -5.82 14.56 -14.71
N GLU A 154 -7.06 15.05 -14.71
CA GLU A 154 -7.44 16.33 -15.31
C GLU A 154 -6.63 17.52 -14.75
N GLN A 155 -6.19 17.44 -13.48
CA GLN A 155 -5.36 18.43 -12.82
C GLN A 155 -3.84 18.19 -12.99
N GLY A 156 -3.43 17.21 -13.81
CA GLY A 156 -2.03 16.90 -14.06
C GLY A 156 -1.30 16.22 -12.88
N ILE A 157 -2.06 15.62 -11.97
CA ILE A 157 -1.53 14.81 -10.86
C ILE A 157 -1.28 13.39 -11.40
N LEU A 158 -0.16 12.79 -11.06
CA LEU A 158 0.14 11.41 -11.45
C LEU A 158 -0.89 10.47 -10.84
N THR A 159 -1.51 9.65 -11.69
CA THR A 159 -2.53 8.67 -11.26
C THR A 159 -2.09 7.24 -11.53
N ALA A 160 -2.44 6.34 -10.62
CA ALA A 160 -2.30 4.91 -10.81
C ALA A 160 -3.53 4.16 -10.32
N SER A 161 -3.76 2.96 -10.87
CA SER A 161 -4.85 2.08 -10.45
C SER A 161 -4.31 0.68 -10.12
N ILE A 162 -4.92 0.03 -9.12
CA ILE A 162 -4.67 -1.37 -8.75
C ILE A 162 -6.00 -2.12 -8.80
N SER A 163 -6.14 -3.05 -9.77
CA SER A 163 -7.36 -3.84 -9.95
C SER A 163 -7.05 -5.33 -10.20
N SER A 164 -8.08 -6.17 -10.12
CA SER A 164 -7.97 -7.61 -10.42
C SER A 164 -8.74 -8.01 -11.69
N ASN A 165 -9.16 -7.01 -12.47
CA ASN A 165 -9.81 -7.18 -13.76
C ASN A 165 -9.06 -6.41 -14.84
N PRO A 166 -8.86 -7.00 -16.04
CA PRO A 166 -8.23 -6.31 -17.16
C PRO A 166 -9.15 -5.24 -17.74
N ASP A 167 -8.56 -4.19 -18.29
CA ASP A 167 -9.26 -3.12 -19.01
C ASP A 167 -10.43 -2.51 -18.21
N SER A 168 -10.26 -2.40 -16.89
CA SER A 168 -11.33 -1.90 -16.01
C SER A 168 -11.57 -0.38 -16.23
N PRO A 169 -12.80 0.13 -15.95
CA PRO A 169 -13.07 1.57 -16.00
C PRO A 169 -12.06 2.41 -15.21
N MET A 170 -11.62 1.91 -14.06
CA MET A 170 -10.60 2.59 -13.23
C MET A 170 -9.24 2.64 -13.94
N ALA A 171 -8.85 1.58 -14.66
CA ALA A 171 -7.62 1.55 -15.44
C ALA A 171 -7.57 2.59 -16.55
N MET A 172 -8.72 2.90 -17.15
CA MET A 172 -8.84 3.93 -18.20
C MET A 172 -8.62 5.35 -17.69
N GLU A 173 -8.84 5.59 -16.40
CA GLU A 173 -8.65 6.90 -15.74
C GLU A 173 -7.26 7.05 -15.09
N ALA A 174 -6.40 6.05 -15.19
CA ALA A 174 -5.05 6.07 -14.61
C ALA A 174 -3.96 6.23 -15.67
N ASP A 175 -2.86 6.92 -15.32
CA ASP A 175 -1.66 6.99 -16.15
C ASP A 175 -0.90 5.67 -16.12
N VAL A 176 -0.93 4.97 -14.96
CA VAL A 176 -0.32 3.65 -14.79
C VAL A 176 -1.36 2.68 -14.23
N ALA A 177 -1.80 1.72 -15.04
CA ALA A 177 -2.72 0.67 -14.63
C ALA A 177 -1.94 -0.60 -14.19
N ILE A 178 -2.17 -1.04 -12.96
CA ILE A 178 -1.62 -2.28 -12.40
C ILE A 178 -2.77 -3.28 -12.29
N GLU A 179 -2.81 -4.22 -13.21
CA GLU A 179 -3.89 -5.20 -13.37
C GLU A 179 -3.38 -6.57 -12.93
N MET A 180 -3.75 -6.97 -11.73
CA MET A 180 -3.34 -8.22 -11.12
C MET A 180 -4.42 -9.29 -11.28
N ILE A 181 -4.24 -10.19 -12.23
CA ILE A 181 -5.24 -11.19 -12.61
C ILE A 181 -5.07 -12.46 -11.77
N VAL A 182 -5.81 -12.56 -10.68
CA VAL A 182 -5.77 -13.70 -9.74
C VAL A 182 -6.79 -14.81 -10.03
N GLY A 183 -7.59 -14.66 -11.10
CA GLY A 183 -8.70 -15.56 -11.40
C GLY A 183 -9.90 -15.39 -10.46
N PRO A 184 -10.95 -16.25 -10.62
CA PRO A 184 -12.12 -16.24 -9.75
C PRO A 184 -11.74 -16.46 -8.28
N GLU A 185 -12.45 -15.84 -7.35
CA GLU A 185 -12.21 -16.05 -5.92
C GLU A 185 -12.68 -17.45 -5.46
N PHE A 186 -12.12 -17.97 -4.36
CA PHE A 186 -12.52 -19.25 -3.78
C PHE A 186 -14.00 -19.25 -3.36
N VAL A 187 -14.49 -18.17 -2.80
CA VAL A 187 -15.93 -17.91 -2.66
C VAL A 187 -16.29 -16.85 -3.70
N THR A 188 -17.17 -17.18 -4.62
CA THR A 188 -17.58 -16.30 -5.74
C THR A 188 -17.84 -14.87 -5.28
N GLY A 189 -17.18 -13.90 -5.92
CA GLY A 189 -17.33 -12.47 -5.63
C GLY A 189 -16.63 -11.98 -4.35
N SER A 190 -16.00 -12.86 -3.55
CA SER A 190 -15.38 -12.49 -2.27
C SER A 190 -13.97 -11.92 -2.47
N SER A 191 -13.86 -10.75 -3.09
CA SER A 191 -12.61 -10.10 -3.48
C SER A 191 -11.70 -9.68 -2.30
N ARG A 192 -12.16 -9.83 -1.04
CA ARG A 192 -11.31 -9.69 0.14
C ARG A 192 -10.23 -10.79 0.27
N MET A 193 -10.34 -11.89 -0.50
CA MET A 193 -9.45 -13.04 -0.45
C MET A 193 -8.22 -12.83 -1.36
N LYS A 194 -8.14 -13.47 -2.53
CA LYS A 194 -6.97 -13.38 -3.42
C LYS A 194 -6.68 -11.96 -3.87
N SER A 195 -7.70 -11.25 -4.31
CA SER A 195 -7.55 -9.85 -4.75
C SER A 195 -7.02 -8.97 -3.62
N GLY A 196 -7.58 -9.07 -2.41
CA GLY A 196 -7.10 -8.34 -1.24
C GLY A 196 -5.66 -8.70 -0.87
N THR A 197 -5.30 -9.98 -0.89
CA THR A 197 -3.94 -10.46 -0.62
C THR A 197 -2.94 -9.86 -1.61
N GLY A 198 -3.25 -9.89 -2.90
CA GLY A 198 -2.38 -9.32 -3.91
C GLY A 198 -2.28 -7.80 -3.87
N GLN A 199 -3.37 -7.09 -3.58
CA GLN A 199 -3.34 -5.65 -3.35
C GLN A 199 -2.37 -5.28 -2.21
N LYS A 200 -2.43 -6.00 -1.09
CA LYS A 200 -1.48 -5.82 0.02
C LYS A 200 -0.02 -6.00 -0.42
N MET A 201 0.25 -7.03 -1.23
CA MET A 201 1.60 -7.27 -1.76
C MET A 201 2.07 -6.12 -2.65
N ILE A 202 1.23 -5.65 -3.56
CA ILE A 202 1.55 -4.53 -4.47
C ILE A 202 1.82 -3.25 -3.69
N LEU A 203 0.96 -2.90 -2.72
CA LEU A 203 1.15 -1.71 -1.87
C LEU A 203 2.48 -1.75 -1.13
N ASN A 204 2.83 -2.89 -0.51
CA ASN A 204 4.12 -3.06 0.15
C ASN A 204 5.30 -2.95 -0.82
N MET A 205 5.19 -3.46 -2.05
CA MET A 205 6.24 -3.32 -3.07
C MET A 205 6.43 -1.86 -3.46
N ILE A 206 5.37 -1.10 -3.65
CA ILE A 206 5.42 0.33 -3.99
C ILE A 206 6.04 1.11 -2.84
N SER A 207 5.43 1.07 -1.65
CA SER A 207 5.83 1.89 -0.51
C SER A 207 7.25 1.59 -0.06
N THR A 208 7.60 0.30 0.07
CA THR A 208 8.96 -0.12 0.49
C THR A 208 10.01 0.30 -0.54
N SER A 209 9.76 0.10 -1.84
CA SER A 209 10.70 0.49 -2.89
C SER A 209 10.91 2.01 -2.92
N VAL A 210 9.83 2.78 -2.76
CA VAL A 210 9.90 4.24 -2.67
C VAL A 210 10.73 4.66 -1.44
N MET A 211 10.49 4.09 -0.25
CA MET A 211 11.23 4.42 0.97
C MET A 211 12.72 4.07 0.85
N ILE A 212 13.06 2.94 0.23
CA ILE A 212 14.44 2.56 -0.08
C ILE A 212 15.10 3.62 -0.99
N ARG A 213 14.41 4.03 -2.06
CA ARG A 213 14.92 5.03 -3.02
C ARG A 213 15.00 6.45 -2.45
N LEU A 214 14.26 6.72 -1.37
CA LEU A 214 14.37 7.95 -0.57
C LEU A 214 15.45 7.87 0.54
N GLY A 215 16.23 6.78 0.59
CA GLY A 215 17.35 6.63 1.52
C GLY A 215 16.96 6.26 2.95
N ARG A 216 15.76 5.67 3.16
CA ARG A 216 15.28 5.30 4.50
C ARG A 216 15.77 3.92 4.97
N VAL A 217 16.45 3.21 4.10
CA VAL A 217 17.04 1.89 4.37
C VAL A 217 18.53 1.94 4.02
N LYS A 218 19.40 1.40 4.88
CA LYS A 218 20.83 1.21 4.65
C LYS A 218 21.18 -0.28 4.72
N GLY A 219 21.77 -0.81 3.65
CA GLY A 219 21.90 -2.26 3.48
C GLY A 219 20.51 -2.90 3.43
N ASN A 220 20.16 -3.69 4.43
CA ASN A 220 18.84 -4.29 4.59
C ASN A 220 18.11 -3.83 5.87
N ARG A 221 18.53 -2.68 6.46
CA ARG A 221 18.09 -2.22 7.79
C ARG A 221 17.39 -0.87 7.72
N MET A 222 16.32 -0.72 8.50
CA MET A 222 15.59 0.52 8.71
C MET A 222 16.38 1.42 9.68
N VAL A 223 17.08 2.42 9.15
CA VAL A 223 17.98 3.27 9.97
C VAL A 223 17.29 4.48 10.59
N ASN A 224 16.05 4.76 10.20
CA ASN A 224 15.28 5.93 10.64
C ASN A 224 13.98 5.56 11.38
N MET A 225 13.86 4.31 11.87
CA MET A 225 12.66 3.90 12.61
C MET A 225 12.42 4.76 13.84
N GLN A 226 11.16 5.05 14.14
CA GLN A 226 10.79 5.81 15.34
C GLN A 226 10.99 4.95 16.60
N LEU A 227 11.60 5.54 17.66
CA LEU A 227 11.89 4.84 18.91
C LEU A 227 10.67 4.84 19.87
N THR A 228 9.51 4.43 19.37
CA THR A 228 8.22 4.54 20.07
C THR A 228 7.97 3.45 21.11
N ASN A 229 8.75 2.37 21.10
CA ASN A 229 8.62 1.27 22.09
C ASN A 229 9.96 0.58 22.36
N GLN A 230 10.01 -0.23 23.43
CA GLN A 230 11.24 -0.90 23.87
C GLN A 230 11.84 -1.83 22.80
N LYS A 231 10.99 -2.50 22.00
CA LYS A 231 11.45 -3.37 20.91
C LYS A 231 12.21 -2.58 19.84
N LEU A 232 11.73 -1.40 19.48
CA LEU A 232 12.38 -0.53 18.49
C LEU A 232 13.65 0.11 19.06
N ILE A 233 13.65 0.50 20.33
CA ILE A 233 14.84 0.98 21.04
C ILE A 233 15.91 -0.11 21.10
N ASP A 234 15.57 -1.34 21.50
CA ASP A 234 16.53 -2.46 21.53
C ASP A 234 17.11 -2.76 20.15
N ARG A 235 16.25 -2.82 19.13
CA ARG A 235 16.69 -3.02 17.74
C ARG A 235 17.65 -1.92 17.28
N GLY A 236 17.31 -0.65 17.48
CA GLY A 236 18.17 0.48 17.14
C GLY A 236 19.49 0.46 17.91
N THR A 237 19.46 0.11 19.19
CA THR A 237 20.66 -0.03 20.03
C THR A 237 21.62 -1.07 19.46
N ARG A 238 21.12 -2.26 19.10
CA ARG A 238 21.94 -3.31 18.49
C ARG A 238 22.54 -2.88 17.15
N MET A 239 21.78 -2.14 16.36
CA MET A 239 22.28 -1.61 15.08
C MET A 239 23.42 -0.61 15.29
N VAL A 240 23.30 0.32 16.23
CA VAL A 240 24.40 1.24 16.60
C VAL A 240 25.60 0.49 17.15
N ALA A 241 25.38 -0.51 18.01
CA ALA A 241 26.44 -1.34 18.59
C ALA A 241 27.25 -2.08 17.51
N GLU A 242 26.56 -2.70 16.55
CA GLU A 242 27.23 -3.40 15.45
C GLU A 242 27.94 -2.44 14.49
N GLU A 243 27.32 -1.31 14.12
CA GLU A 243 27.88 -0.35 13.14
C GLU A 243 29.12 0.39 13.68
N LEU A 244 29.17 0.63 15.01
CA LEU A 244 30.25 1.36 15.68
C LEU A 244 31.19 0.47 16.48
N ASN A 245 30.90 -0.83 16.59
CA ASN A 245 31.60 -1.79 17.47
C ASN A 245 31.68 -1.31 18.93
N LEU A 246 30.56 -0.83 19.48
CA LEU A 246 30.46 -0.29 20.82
C LEU A 246 29.62 -1.19 21.75
N PRO A 247 29.87 -1.15 23.09
CA PRO A 247 29.04 -1.83 24.07
C PRO A 247 27.58 -1.37 24.00
N TYR A 248 26.63 -2.28 24.30
CA TYR A 248 25.21 -2.05 24.24
C TYR A 248 24.75 -0.75 24.96
N ASN A 249 25.21 -0.54 26.19
CA ASN A 249 24.81 0.62 27.00
C ASN A 249 25.26 1.95 26.38
N GLN A 250 26.46 1.98 25.80
CA GLN A 250 27.02 3.15 25.12
C GLN A 250 26.22 3.44 23.83
N SER A 251 25.92 2.39 23.08
CA SER A 251 25.12 2.47 21.86
C SER A 251 23.68 2.92 22.15
N ARG A 252 23.09 2.45 23.26
CA ARG A 252 21.77 2.89 23.71
C ARG A 252 21.77 4.37 24.08
N HIS A 253 22.80 4.84 24.75
CA HIS A 253 22.92 6.25 25.09
C HIS A 253 23.00 7.13 23.83
N LEU A 254 23.86 6.77 22.88
CA LEU A 254 23.96 7.46 21.58
C LEU A 254 22.63 7.46 20.82
N LEU A 255 21.98 6.29 20.70
CA LEU A 255 20.70 6.18 20.02
C LEU A 255 19.64 7.12 20.60
N LEU A 256 19.53 7.16 21.94
CA LEU A 256 18.53 8.00 22.62
C LEU A 256 18.88 9.49 22.56
N MET A 257 20.18 9.83 22.54
CA MET A 257 20.66 11.20 22.42
C MET A 257 20.35 11.79 21.03
N TYR A 258 20.56 11.01 19.97
CA TYR A 258 20.42 11.49 18.58
C TYR A 258 19.10 11.11 17.92
N GLY A 259 18.27 10.26 18.55
CA GLY A 259 16.91 9.97 18.10
C GLY A 259 16.77 8.97 16.95
N SER A 260 17.84 8.64 16.22
CA SER A 260 17.84 7.62 15.16
C SER A 260 19.20 6.92 15.05
N VAL A 261 19.20 5.73 14.46
CA VAL A 261 20.45 4.97 14.21
C VAL A 261 21.37 5.76 13.27
N LEU A 262 20.83 6.36 12.24
CA LEU A 262 21.61 7.11 11.26
C LEU A 262 22.32 8.30 11.92
N GLU A 263 21.59 9.13 12.64
CA GLU A 263 22.14 10.33 13.29
C GLU A 263 23.13 9.96 14.40
N ALA A 264 22.86 8.91 15.18
CA ALA A 264 23.78 8.41 16.21
C ALA A 264 25.13 7.96 15.60
N VAL A 265 25.10 7.21 14.50
CA VAL A 265 26.31 6.73 13.81
C VAL A 265 27.07 7.87 13.16
N GLU A 266 26.37 8.79 12.49
CA GLU A 266 27.02 9.95 11.86
C GLU A 266 27.65 10.91 12.86
N ALA A 267 26.96 11.18 13.97
CA ALA A 267 27.49 12.06 15.02
C ALA A 267 28.74 11.46 15.66
N TYR A 268 28.75 10.15 15.98
CA TYR A 268 29.91 9.47 16.56
C TYR A 268 31.13 9.45 15.63
N ARG A 269 30.91 9.33 14.31
CA ARG A 269 32.02 9.32 13.32
C ARG A 269 32.60 10.70 13.04
N LYS A 270 31.88 11.78 13.39
CA LYS A 270 32.35 13.15 13.25
C LYS A 270 33.05 13.69 14.52
N ALA A 271 32.90 13.02 15.67
CA ALA A 271 33.53 13.37 16.94
C ALA A 271 34.89 12.70 17.07
#